data_4c43d01e45c2f2f2bab8266cb3cc70ee
#
_entry.id   4c43d01e45c2f2f2bab8266cb3cc70ee
#
_cell.length_a   1.000
_cell.length_b   1.000
_cell.length_c   1.000
_cell.angle_alpha   90.00
_cell.angle_beta   90.00
_cell.angle_gamma   90.00
#
_symmetry.space_group_name_H-M   'P 1'
#
loop_
_entity.id
_entity.type
_entity.pdbx_description
1 polymer ?
#
loop_
_entity_poly.entity_id
_entity_poly.type
_entity_poly.pdbx_seq_one_letter_code
_entity_poly.pdbx_strand_id
1 'polypeptide(L)'
;TFSFLENRTPAGREIPIPPTIYPPKPNSDPIQEGIFITITGIPGLERLYNEAKALGLKLYSNDTSAVPGSERLLPNVIPNPKIKLQFARSGWGSVWLSQLSGTPFVCPEFDPLDDPEIYFNNKCIEKLGLGIIYRGQPLSDILIEAEKLRPRIQKINQELLDKFGTYDGNEYGAKIIVDDFLSS
;
A
#
# COMPACT_ATOMS: atom_id res chain seq x y z
N THR A 1 -9.69 -8.68 -4.04
CA THR A 1 -8.97 -9.22 -5.21
C THR A 1 -8.38 -8.10 -6.05
N PHE A 2 -7.36 -8.41 -6.85
CA PHE A 2 -6.76 -7.48 -7.82
C PHE A 2 -7.34 -7.70 -9.24
N SER A 3 -8.45 -8.41 -9.35
CA SER A 3 -9.01 -8.87 -10.62
C SER A 3 -9.36 -7.74 -11.60
N PHE A 4 -9.69 -6.55 -11.10
CA PHE A 4 -9.98 -5.41 -11.96
C PHE A 4 -8.74 -4.83 -12.68
N LEU A 5 -7.52 -5.16 -12.22
CA LEU A 5 -6.26 -4.81 -12.88
C LEU A 5 -5.80 -5.87 -13.90
N GLU A 6 -6.42 -7.03 -13.93
CA GLU A 6 -6.00 -8.17 -14.74
C GLU A 6 -6.71 -8.25 -16.10
N ASN A 7 -7.52 -7.28 -16.50
CA ASN A 7 -8.35 -7.34 -17.71
C ASN A 7 -9.18 -8.63 -17.83
N ARG A 8 -9.51 -9.25 -16.69
CA ARG A 8 -10.34 -10.45 -16.64
C ARG A 8 -11.79 -10.09 -16.94
N THR A 9 -12.41 -10.81 -17.86
CA THR A 9 -13.85 -10.74 -18.03
C THR A 9 -14.51 -11.31 -16.77
N PRO A 10 -15.41 -10.56 -16.09
CA PRO A 10 -16.15 -11.08 -14.95
C PRO A 10 -16.92 -12.34 -15.32
N ALA A 11 -16.88 -13.35 -14.44
CA ALA A 11 -17.60 -14.59 -14.67
C ALA A 11 -19.01 -14.50 -14.08
N GLY A 12 -20.04 -14.83 -14.88
CA GLY A 12 -21.42 -14.90 -14.42
C GLY A 12 -21.96 -13.58 -13.84
N ARG A 13 -22.29 -13.59 -12.53
CA ARG A 13 -22.86 -12.43 -11.82
C ARG A 13 -21.81 -11.61 -11.06
N GLU A 14 -20.53 -11.75 -11.34
CA GLU A 14 -19.50 -10.95 -10.71
C GLU A 14 -19.61 -9.48 -11.14
N ILE A 15 -19.73 -8.59 -10.17
CA ILE A 15 -19.69 -7.14 -10.40
C ILE A 15 -18.35 -6.64 -9.82
N PRO A 16 -17.44 -6.13 -10.65
CA PRO A 16 -16.21 -5.55 -10.14
C PRO A 16 -16.50 -4.24 -9.41
N ILE A 17 -15.87 -4.04 -8.26
CA ILE A 17 -15.96 -2.83 -7.46
C ILE A 17 -14.56 -2.28 -7.18
N PRO A 18 -14.40 -0.98 -6.87
CA PRO A 18 -13.12 -0.44 -6.39
C PRO A 18 -12.65 -1.12 -5.10
N PRO A 19 -11.39 -0.88 -4.67
CA PRO A 19 -10.91 -1.38 -3.39
C PRO A 19 -11.80 -0.96 -2.23
N THR A 20 -12.19 -1.93 -1.38
CA THR A 20 -13.07 -1.70 -0.21
C THR A 20 -12.27 -1.14 0.98
N ILE A 21 -11.63 -0.01 0.78
CA ILE A 21 -11.01 0.79 1.83
C ILE A 21 -11.54 2.22 1.75
N TYR A 22 -11.46 2.94 2.87
CA TYR A 22 -11.75 4.38 2.84
C TYR A 22 -10.64 5.11 2.09
N PRO A 23 -10.95 5.92 1.08
CA PRO A 23 -9.96 6.70 0.38
C PRO A 23 -9.15 7.58 1.34
N PRO A 24 -7.82 7.52 1.29
CA PRO A 24 -7.00 8.34 2.16
C PRO A 24 -7.19 9.83 1.84
N LYS A 25 -7.24 10.64 2.90
CA LYS A 25 -7.29 12.11 2.74
C LYS A 25 -5.87 12.64 2.58
N PRO A 26 -5.65 13.68 1.75
CA PRO A 26 -4.37 14.36 1.69
C PRO A 26 -3.90 14.79 3.10
N ASN A 27 -2.62 14.62 3.37
CA ASN A 27 -1.99 15.00 4.62
C ASN A 27 -0.88 16.03 4.33
N SER A 28 -0.88 17.14 5.04
CA SER A 28 0.10 18.22 4.92
C SER A 28 0.76 18.57 6.25
N ASP A 29 0.70 17.66 7.22
CA ASP A 29 1.34 17.87 8.52
C ASP A 29 2.84 18.18 8.34
N PRO A 30 3.40 19.09 9.15
CA PRO A 30 4.80 19.47 9.07
C PRO A 30 5.69 18.37 9.67
N ILE A 31 6.04 17.38 8.85
CA ILE A 31 6.95 16.29 9.20
C ILE A 31 8.25 16.38 8.41
N GLN A 32 9.28 15.68 8.87
CA GLN A 32 10.52 15.49 8.12
C GLN A 32 10.36 14.39 7.07
N GLU A 33 11.24 14.37 6.07
CA GLU A 33 11.27 13.28 5.12
C GLU A 33 11.58 11.95 5.82
N GLY A 34 10.87 10.91 5.46
CA GLY A 34 11.03 9.63 6.12
C GLY A 34 10.30 8.47 5.45
N ILE A 35 10.36 7.34 6.10
CA ILE A 35 9.65 6.12 5.70
C ILE A 35 8.67 5.74 6.81
N PHE A 36 7.50 5.22 6.40
CA PHE A 36 6.48 4.74 7.33
C PHE A 36 6.50 3.21 7.40
N ILE A 37 6.64 2.67 8.60
CA ILE A 37 6.78 1.23 8.83
C ILE A 37 5.61 0.74 9.69
N THR A 38 4.81 -0.17 9.14
CA THR A 38 3.67 -0.79 9.84
C THR A 38 3.92 -2.25 10.23
N ILE A 39 5.15 -2.73 10.08
CA ILE A 39 5.47 -4.14 10.32
C ILE A 39 5.95 -4.35 11.74
N THR A 40 5.41 -5.39 12.36
CA THR A 40 5.86 -5.92 13.63
C THR A 40 6.47 -7.31 13.41
N GLY A 41 7.61 -7.60 14.06
CA GLY A 41 8.13 -8.96 14.18
C GLY A 41 8.79 -9.54 12.92
N ILE A 42 9.24 -8.72 11.96
CA ILE A 42 10.06 -9.21 10.85
C ILE A 42 11.54 -9.10 11.26
N PRO A 43 12.27 -10.21 11.26
CA PRO A 43 13.70 -10.20 11.55
C PRO A 43 14.49 -9.49 10.44
N GLY A 44 15.63 -8.90 10.77
CA GLY A 44 16.56 -8.34 9.79
C GLY A 44 16.27 -6.90 9.33
N LEU A 45 15.31 -6.20 9.95
CA LEU A 45 15.00 -4.82 9.61
C LEU A 45 15.96 -3.80 10.24
N GLU A 46 16.81 -4.19 11.18
CA GLU A 46 17.78 -3.30 11.82
C GLU A 46 18.72 -2.66 10.80
N ARG A 47 19.07 -3.38 9.74
CA ARG A 47 19.84 -2.84 8.63
C ARG A 47 19.10 -1.71 7.95
N LEU A 48 17.83 -1.90 7.61
CA LEU A 48 16.98 -0.89 6.96
C LEU A 48 16.85 0.36 7.85
N TYR A 49 16.70 0.18 9.16
CA TYR A 49 16.64 1.29 10.11
C TYR A 49 17.94 2.09 10.15
N ASN A 50 19.09 1.40 10.17
CA ASN A 50 20.39 2.04 10.16
C ASN A 50 20.68 2.78 8.84
N GLU A 51 20.29 2.19 7.70
CA GLU A 51 20.43 2.81 6.38
C GLU A 51 19.52 4.05 6.27
N ALA A 52 18.29 4.02 6.77
CA ALA A 52 17.40 5.17 6.79
C ALA A 52 18.01 6.34 7.59
N LYS A 53 18.54 6.03 8.76
CA LYS A 53 19.24 7.01 9.60
C LYS A 53 20.47 7.60 8.91
N ALA A 54 21.26 6.77 8.25
CA ALA A 54 22.46 7.20 7.50
C ALA A 54 22.09 8.12 6.31
N LEU A 55 20.92 7.93 5.71
CA LEU A 55 20.38 8.77 4.64
C LEU A 55 19.65 10.03 5.16
N GLY A 56 19.62 10.26 6.47
CA GLY A 56 18.92 11.39 7.08
C GLY A 56 17.40 11.28 7.06
N LEU A 57 16.86 10.08 6.80
CA LEU A 57 15.43 9.83 6.80
C LEU A 57 14.91 9.50 8.20
N LYS A 58 13.75 10.05 8.54
CA LYS A 58 13.02 9.67 9.75
C LYS A 58 12.35 8.30 9.58
N LEU A 59 12.27 7.58 10.69
CA LEU A 59 11.43 6.40 10.80
C LEU A 59 10.13 6.80 11.48
N TYR A 60 9.01 6.50 10.87
CA TYR A 60 7.67 6.67 11.42
C TYR A 60 6.98 5.33 11.57
N SER A 61 6.27 5.14 12.66
CA SER A 61 5.49 3.92 12.89
C SER A 61 4.30 4.20 13.81
N ASN A 62 3.24 3.44 13.63
CA ASN A 62 2.14 3.39 14.61
C ASN A 62 2.49 2.57 15.85
N ASP A 63 3.55 1.76 15.79
CA ASP A 63 4.08 0.96 16.90
C ASP A 63 5.60 1.16 17.05
N THR A 64 5.98 2.06 17.95
CA THR A 64 7.40 2.37 18.21
C THR A 64 8.11 1.28 19.00
N SER A 65 7.40 0.38 19.65
CA SER A 65 8.00 -0.78 20.33
C SER A 65 8.48 -1.83 19.33
N ALA A 66 7.77 -1.97 18.22
CA ALA A 66 8.12 -2.87 17.13
C ALA A 66 9.15 -2.28 16.16
N VAL A 67 9.27 -0.94 16.11
CA VAL A 67 10.20 -0.22 15.24
C VAL A 67 11.09 0.71 16.08
N PRO A 68 12.16 0.19 16.67
CA PRO A 68 13.04 0.98 17.55
C PRO A 68 13.61 2.22 16.86
N GLY A 69 13.55 3.35 17.55
CA GLY A 69 14.04 4.62 17.05
C GLY A 69 13.09 5.36 16.09
N SER A 70 11.88 4.83 15.89
CA SER A 70 10.84 5.52 15.14
C SER A 70 10.12 6.57 16.00
N GLU A 71 9.52 7.55 15.31
CA GLU A 71 8.55 8.49 15.86
C GLU A 71 7.14 7.95 15.64
N ARG A 72 6.28 8.09 16.65
CA ARG A 72 4.91 7.57 16.58
C ARG A 72 4.03 8.49 15.75
N LEU A 73 3.54 7.97 14.61
CA LEU A 73 2.51 8.60 13.80
C LEU A 73 1.43 7.56 13.44
N LEU A 74 0.24 8.06 13.12
CA LEU A 74 -0.84 7.22 12.63
C LEU A 74 -0.74 7.03 11.12
N PRO A 75 -1.32 5.95 10.54
CA PRO A 75 -1.26 5.68 9.11
C PRO A 75 -1.87 6.76 8.19
N ASN A 76 -2.67 7.68 8.74
CA ASN A 76 -3.19 8.83 8.00
C ASN A 76 -2.09 9.81 7.54
N VAL A 77 -0.85 9.60 7.98
CA VAL A 77 0.32 10.37 7.48
C VAL A 77 0.85 9.82 6.15
N ILE A 78 0.50 8.61 5.76
CA ILE A 78 1.02 7.98 4.53
C ILE A 78 0.79 8.82 3.26
N PRO A 79 -0.35 9.54 3.09
CA PRO A 79 -0.53 10.46 1.96
C PRO A 79 0.33 11.73 2.00
N ASN A 80 1.15 11.93 3.03
CA ASN A 80 2.02 13.09 3.12
C ASN A 80 3.19 12.95 2.12
N PRO A 81 3.49 13.98 1.29
CA PRO A 81 4.56 13.91 0.29
C PRO A 81 5.96 13.74 0.87
N LYS A 82 6.13 13.95 2.18
CA LYS A 82 7.38 13.69 2.90
C LYS A 82 7.59 12.20 3.21
N ILE A 83 6.56 11.38 3.10
CA ILE A 83 6.68 9.92 3.21
C ILE A 83 7.17 9.36 1.87
N LYS A 84 8.41 8.89 1.85
CA LYS A 84 9.08 8.37 0.65
C LYS A 84 8.54 7.01 0.22
N LEU A 85 8.23 6.15 1.20
CA LEU A 85 7.60 4.85 1.00
C LEU A 85 6.90 4.39 2.28
N GLN A 86 5.96 3.47 2.11
CA GLN A 86 5.42 2.65 3.19
C GLN A 86 6.06 1.25 3.13
N PHE A 87 6.57 0.80 4.27
CA PHE A 87 7.05 -0.58 4.44
C PHE A 87 6.06 -1.33 5.32
N ALA A 88 5.42 -2.37 4.77
CA ALA A 88 4.40 -3.14 5.48
C ALA A 88 4.27 -4.56 4.92
N ARG A 89 3.67 -5.49 5.69
CA ARG A 89 3.19 -6.75 5.11
C ARG A 89 2.17 -6.46 4.03
N SER A 90 2.11 -7.31 3.02
CA SER A 90 1.25 -7.14 1.85
C SER A 90 -0.23 -7.50 2.09
N GLY A 91 -0.73 -7.19 3.29
CA GLY A 91 -2.16 -7.25 3.55
C GLY A 91 -2.93 -6.26 2.66
N TRP A 92 -4.14 -6.63 2.26
CA TRP A 92 -5.01 -5.86 1.37
C TRP A 92 -5.09 -4.36 1.72
N GLY A 93 -5.38 -4.06 2.98
CA GLY A 93 -5.52 -2.67 3.44
C GLY A 93 -4.25 -1.85 3.28
N SER A 94 -3.07 -2.42 3.58
CA SER A 94 -1.78 -1.74 3.46
C SER A 94 -1.42 -1.43 2.01
N VAL A 95 -1.63 -2.39 1.11
CA VAL A 95 -1.35 -2.23 -0.33
C VAL A 95 -2.20 -1.10 -0.91
N TRP A 96 -3.51 -1.11 -0.65
CA TRP A 96 -4.42 -0.10 -1.21
C TRP A 96 -4.31 1.25 -0.53
N LEU A 97 -4.00 1.30 0.76
CA LEU A 97 -3.69 2.56 1.43
C LEU A 97 -2.49 3.26 0.77
N SER A 98 -1.40 2.53 0.55
CA SER A 98 -0.24 3.06 -0.19
C SER A 98 -0.61 3.48 -1.61
N GLN A 99 -1.27 2.60 -2.36
CA GLN A 99 -1.65 2.82 -3.75
C GLN A 99 -2.51 4.09 -3.90
N LEU A 100 -3.58 4.22 -3.13
CA LEU A 100 -4.48 5.38 -3.21
C LEU A 100 -3.87 6.65 -2.60
N SER A 101 -2.88 6.52 -1.71
CA SER A 101 -2.10 7.66 -1.19
C SER A 101 -1.06 8.19 -2.19
N GLY A 102 -0.79 7.48 -3.28
CA GLY A 102 0.32 7.83 -4.17
C GLY A 102 1.70 7.53 -3.59
N THR A 103 1.77 6.78 -2.49
CA THR A 103 2.99 6.45 -1.76
C THR A 103 3.50 5.08 -2.21
N PRO A 104 4.77 4.93 -2.62
CA PRO A 104 5.33 3.64 -2.98
C PRO A 104 5.24 2.63 -1.84
N PHE A 105 4.86 1.40 -2.18
CA PHE A 105 4.70 0.29 -1.25
C PHE A 105 5.89 -0.66 -1.30
N VAL A 106 6.40 -1.07 -0.14
CA VAL A 106 7.45 -2.07 0.00
C VAL A 106 6.98 -3.13 0.99
N CYS A 107 7.12 -4.39 0.67
CA CYS A 107 6.81 -5.48 1.58
C CYS A 107 7.92 -6.54 1.60
N PRO A 108 8.08 -7.28 2.70
CA PRO A 108 9.01 -8.39 2.75
C PRO A 108 8.59 -9.52 1.82
N GLU A 109 9.53 -10.40 1.51
CA GLU A 109 9.19 -11.70 0.93
C GLU A 109 8.20 -12.45 1.82
N PHE A 110 7.44 -13.35 1.20
CA PHE A 110 6.55 -14.25 1.91
C PHE A 110 7.34 -15.20 2.82
N ASP A 111 6.95 -15.25 4.10
CA ASP A 111 7.39 -16.27 5.04
C ASP A 111 6.37 -17.41 5.01
N PRO A 112 6.77 -18.70 4.95
CA PRO A 112 5.85 -19.83 5.02
C PRO A 112 4.98 -19.87 6.28
N LEU A 113 5.35 -19.15 7.34
CA LEU A 113 4.55 -18.98 8.56
C LEU A 113 3.50 -17.85 8.45
N ASP A 114 3.56 -17.04 7.37
CA ASP A 114 2.56 -16.01 7.13
C ASP A 114 1.24 -16.60 6.63
N ASP A 115 0.18 -15.78 6.73
CA ASP A 115 -1.12 -16.10 6.14
C ASP A 115 -0.99 -16.32 4.62
N PRO A 116 -1.64 -17.34 4.05
CA PRO A 116 -1.68 -17.58 2.60
C PRO A 116 -2.09 -16.37 1.75
N GLU A 117 -2.90 -15.44 2.31
CA GLU A 117 -3.22 -14.18 1.67
C GLU A 117 -1.97 -13.39 1.30
N ILE A 118 -0.97 -13.36 2.18
CA ILE A 118 0.30 -12.63 1.95
C ILE A 118 1.06 -13.20 0.76
N TYR A 119 1.06 -14.54 0.60
CA TYR A 119 1.66 -15.17 -0.58
C TYR A 119 1.03 -14.71 -1.89
N PHE A 120 -0.30 -14.75 -1.96
CA PHE A 120 -1.02 -14.35 -3.18
C PHE A 120 -0.90 -12.85 -3.44
N ASN A 121 -0.93 -12.03 -2.40
CA ASN A 121 -0.74 -10.59 -2.52
C ASN A 121 0.67 -10.25 -3.01
N ASN A 122 1.73 -10.90 -2.50
CA ASN A 122 3.09 -10.72 -3.01
C ASN A 122 3.19 -11.06 -4.50
N LYS A 123 2.59 -12.17 -4.94
CA LYS A 123 2.53 -12.53 -6.36
C LYS A 123 1.81 -11.48 -7.22
N CYS A 124 0.72 -10.92 -6.72
CA CYS A 124 0.00 -9.86 -7.41
C CYS A 124 0.81 -8.56 -7.45
N ILE A 125 1.48 -8.20 -6.37
CA ILE A 125 2.34 -7.01 -6.28
C ILE A 125 3.45 -7.07 -7.33
N GLU A 126 4.15 -8.20 -7.44
CA GLU A 126 5.19 -8.40 -8.46
C GLU A 126 4.59 -8.35 -9.88
N LYS A 127 3.56 -9.13 -10.15
CA LYS A 127 2.93 -9.26 -11.47
C LYS A 127 2.36 -7.94 -11.99
N LEU A 128 1.74 -7.16 -11.10
CA LEU A 128 1.03 -5.93 -11.45
C LEU A 128 1.86 -4.66 -11.23
N GLY A 129 3.06 -4.78 -10.67
CA GLY A 129 3.92 -3.63 -10.37
C GLY A 129 3.29 -2.67 -9.35
N LEU A 130 2.68 -3.21 -8.28
CA LEU A 130 2.02 -2.42 -7.23
C LEU A 130 2.96 -2.01 -6.11
N GLY A 131 4.17 -2.56 -6.08
CA GLY A 131 5.14 -2.32 -5.02
C GLY A 131 6.44 -3.07 -5.25
N ILE A 132 7.32 -3.00 -4.27
CA ILE A 132 8.64 -3.62 -4.26
C ILE A 132 8.66 -4.73 -3.23
N ILE A 133 9.18 -5.90 -3.60
CA ILE A 133 9.46 -6.97 -2.64
C ILE A 133 10.86 -6.76 -2.05
N TYR A 134 10.93 -6.60 -0.73
CA TYR A 134 12.20 -6.48 -0.01
C TYR A 134 12.87 -7.84 0.15
N ARG A 135 14.04 -7.97 -0.44
CA ARG A 135 14.91 -9.16 -0.40
C ARG A 135 16.27 -8.87 0.23
N GLY A 136 16.33 -7.85 1.11
CA GLY A 136 17.58 -7.43 1.72
C GLY A 136 18.43 -6.48 0.86
N GLN A 137 17.88 -5.93 -0.23
CA GLN A 137 18.56 -4.91 -1.02
C GLN A 137 18.76 -3.61 -0.21
N PRO A 138 19.79 -2.80 -0.53
CA PRO A 138 20.04 -1.53 0.12
C PRO A 138 18.84 -0.57 0.03
N LEU A 139 18.58 0.20 1.08
CA LEU A 139 17.50 1.18 1.09
C LEU A 139 17.65 2.24 -0.02
N SER A 140 18.88 2.63 -0.37
CA SER A 140 19.14 3.52 -1.50
C SER A 140 18.56 3.00 -2.82
N ASP A 141 18.70 1.71 -3.07
CA ASP A 141 18.19 1.08 -4.30
C ASP A 141 16.66 1.01 -4.28
N ILE A 142 16.10 0.69 -3.11
CA ILE A 142 14.64 0.70 -2.88
C ILE A 142 14.07 2.09 -3.14
N LEU A 143 14.71 3.15 -2.67
CA LEU A 143 14.25 4.52 -2.89
C LEU A 143 14.27 4.91 -4.38
N ILE A 144 15.29 4.46 -5.12
CA ILE A 144 15.36 4.68 -6.57
C ILE A 144 14.23 3.93 -7.29
N GLU A 145 13.97 2.69 -6.91
CA GLU A 145 12.85 1.90 -7.47
C GLU A 145 11.50 2.51 -7.08
N ALA A 146 11.36 2.97 -5.85
CA ALA A 146 10.14 3.62 -5.36
C ALA A 146 9.78 4.86 -6.20
N GLU A 147 10.74 5.70 -6.54
CA GLU A 147 10.48 6.85 -7.42
C GLU A 147 10.03 6.43 -8.83
N LYS A 148 10.54 5.31 -9.36
CA LYS A 148 10.09 4.77 -10.66
C LYS A 148 8.67 4.20 -10.60
N LEU A 149 8.17 3.81 -9.43
CA LEU A 149 6.80 3.32 -9.27
C LEU A 149 5.77 4.45 -9.28
N ARG A 150 6.11 5.69 -8.91
CA ARG A 150 5.14 6.79 -8.79
C ARG A 150 4.28 7.02 -10.05
N PRO A 151 4.84 7.07 -11.27
CA PRO A 151 4.02 7.18 -12.48
C PRO A 151 3.05 6.00 -12.66
N ARG A 152 3.47 4.79 -12.27
CA ARG A 152 2.63 3.59 -12.33
C ARG A 152 1.47 3.69 -11.34
N ILE A 153 1.73 4.13 -10.11
CA ILE A 153 0.73 4.37 -9.08
C ILE A 153 -0.31 5.39 -9.58
N GLN A 154 0.14 6.51 -10.13
CA GLN A 154 -0.76 7.53 -10.68
C GLN A 154 -1.62 6.99 -11.82
N LYS A 155 -1.03 6.21 -12.73
CA LYS A 155 -1.75 5.58 -13.84
C LYS A 155 -2.84 4.63 -13.33
N ILE A 156 -2.53 3.75 -12.37
CA ILE A 156 -3.51 2.81 -11.80
C ILE A 156 -4.64 3.57 -11.10
N ASN A 157 -4.32 4.63 -10.35
CA ASN A 157 -5.34 5.44 -9.69
C ASN A 157 -6.25 6.13 -10.70
N GLN A 158 -5.70 6.63 -11.81
CA GLN A 158 -6.51 7.21 -12.88
C GLN A 158 -7.40 6.15 -13.55
N GLU A 159 -6.86 4.97 -13.86
CA GLU A 159 -7.64 3.85 -14.42
C GLU A 159 -8.80 3.42 -13.51
N LEU A 160 -8.60 3.43 -12.17
CA LEU A 160 -9.66 3.19 -11.20
C LEU A 160 -10.74 4.26 -11.26
N LEU A 161 -10.34 5.52 -11.28
CA LEU A 161 -11.26 6.65 -11.32
C LEU A 161 -12.05 6.67 -12.63
N ASP A 162 -11.40 6.43 -13.77
CA ASP A 162 -12.03 6.36 -15.09
C ASP A 162 -13.06 5.21 -15.15
N LYS A 163 -12.75 4.07 -14.51
CA LYS A 163 -13.60 2.89 -14.54
C LYS A 163 -14.80 2.97 -13.59
N PHE A 164 -14.62 3.53 -12.40
CA PHE A 164 -15.62 3.48 -11.33
C PHE A 164 -16.16 4.86 -10.92
N GLY A 165 -15.54 5.94 -11.34
CA GLY A 165 -15.89 7.30 -10.93
C GLY A 165 -15.56 7.63 -9.47
N THR A 166 -15.03 6.67 -8.71
CA THR A 166 -14.69 6.83 -7.29
C THR A 166 -13.60 5.85 -6.86
N TYR A 167 -12.90 6.19 -5.77
CA TYR A 167 -12.00 5.28 -5.06
C TYR A 167 -12.69 4.56 -3.90
N ASP A 168 -13.88 4.98 -3.48
CA ASP A 168 -14.59 4.39 -2.34
C ASP A 168 -15.37 3.16 -2.76
N GLY A 169 -14.74 1.99 -2.62
CA GLY A 169 -15.38 0.71 -2.93
C GLY A 169 -16.47 0.33 -1.93
N ASN A 170 -16.46 0.89 -0.70
CA ASN A 170 -17.51 0.62 0.28
C ASN A 170 -18.81 1.32 -0.13
N GLU A 171 -18.74 2.62 -0.45
CA GLU A 171 -19.90 3.38 -0.93
C GLU A 171 -20.42 2.82 -2.26
N TYR A 172 -19.50 2.55 -3.20
CA TYR A 172 -19.85 2.00 -4.52
C TYR A 172 -20.55 0.65 -4.39
N GLY A 173 -20.00 -0.27 -3.59
CA GLY A 173 -20.60 -1.59 -3.37
C GLY A 173 -21.94 -1.51 -2.63
N ALA A 174 -22.06 -0.65 -1.62
CA ALA A 174 -23.31 -0.43 -0.92
C ALA A 174 -24.42 0.06 -1.86
N LYS A 175 -24.09 1.00 -2.78
CA LYS A 175 -25.05 1.49 -3.78
C LYS A 175 -25.55 0.37 -4.70
N ILE A 176 -24.67 -0.50 -5.20
CA ILE A 176 -25.07 -1.64 -6.03
C ILE A 176 -26.05 -2.55 -5.25
N ILE A 177 -25.75 -2.84 -3.98
CA ILE A 177 -26.63 -3.69 -3.15
C ILE A 177 -28.01 -3.04 -3.00
N VAL A 178 -28.06 -1.74 -2.74
CA VAL A 178 -29.35 -1.02 -2.61
C VAL A 178 -30.11 -1.03 -3.93
N ASP A 179 -29.45 -0.70 -5.03
CA ASP A 179 -30.10 -0.58 -6.34
C ASP A 179 -30.60 -1.94 -6.85
N ASP A 180 -29.80 -3.01 -6.69
CA ASP A 180 -30.14 -4.34 -7.25
C ASP A 180 -31.05 -5.18 -6.35
N PHE A 181 -30.97 -5.01 -5.01
CA PHE A 181 -31.64 -5.90 -4.07
C PHE A 181 -32.77 -5.24 -3.24
N LEU A 182 -32.78 -3.91 -3.09
CA LEU A 182 -33.75 -3.21 -2.26
C LEU A 182 -34.74 -2.37 -3.09
N SER A 183 -34.48 -2.16 -4.38
CA SER A 183 -35.35 -1.42 -5.31
C SER A 183 -36.24 -2.34 -6.18
N SER A 184 -36.10 -3.65 -6.01
CA SER A 184 -36.94 -4.69 -6.60
C SER A 184 -37.97 -5.19 -5.58
#